data_2f9028f1cf037905c92f780539746312
#
_entry.id   2f9028f1cf037905c92f780539746312
#
_cell.length_a   1.000
_cell.length_b   1.000
_cell.length_c   1.000
_cell.angle_alpha   90.00
_cell.angle_beta   90.00
_cell.angle_gamma   90.00
#
_symmetry.space_group_name_H-M   'P 1'
#
loop_
_entity.id
_entity.type
_entity.pdbx_description
1 polymer ?
#
loop_
_entity_poly.entity_id
_entity_poly.type
_entity_poly.pdbx_seq_one_letter_code
_entity_poly.pdbx_strand_id
1 'polypeptide(L)'
;MTGIVFDIDDTLYNRQELFTDAAGDVLGIKIPDRKEFVRIFYEMSDLNTADLEAGKITTLECNGWRYEETFKTLGLPYKEGDGLKAAEAYYESQGHISLNDGMIRVLDRLSDSEDYKLAVLTAGKSSHQWRKFNMLGLSKWIPEDRVIVGGDVGISKPDIKIFRMMEERLGLNPSDIWMIGDSYKHDIEGAMNAGWHTVWIDRRGRTDIEGHPDHTVYSDEELIKVMTDVWL
;
A
#
# COMPACT_ATOMS: atom_id res chain seq x y z
N MET A 1 -0.25 -26.02 -3.90
CA MET A 1 -1.21 -24.88 -3.71
C MET A 1 -0.43 -23.71 -3.19
N THR A 2 -0.53 -22.56 -3.82
CA THR A 2 0.26 -21.37 -3.49
C THR A 2 -0.63 -20.27 -2.90
N GLY A 3 -0.21 -19.66 -1.80
CA GLY A 3 -0.85 -18.48 -1.23
C GLY A 3 -0.27 -17.21 -1.85
N ILE A 4 -1.12 -16.31 -2.33
CA ILE A 4 -0.70 -14.99 -2.85
C ILE A 4 -1.38 -13.95 -1.98
N VAL A 5 -0.60 -13.26 -1.18
CA VAL A 5 -1.05 -12.30 -0.17
C VAL A 5 -0.69 -10.89 -0.62
N PHE A 6 -1.68 -10.02 -0.70
CA PHE A 6 -1.50 -8.63 -1.11
C PHE A 6 -1.58 -7.67 0.08
N ASP A 7 -0.71 -6.68 0.12
CA ASP A 7 -1.05 -5.41 0.75
C ASP A 7 -2.04 -4.63 -0.14
N ILE A 8 -2.66 -3.58 0.39
CA ILE A 8 -3.63 -2.76 -0.36
C ILE A 8 -2.99 -1.47 -0.86
N ASP A 9 -2.47 -0.65 0.05
CA ASP A 9 -2.01 0.71 -0.23
C ASP A 9 -0.70 0.72 -1.01
N ASP A 10 -0.64 1.46 -2.12
CA ASP A 10 0.51 1.50 -3.04
C ASP A 10 0.89 0.13 -3.66
N THR A 11 0.09 -0.90 -3.43
CA THR A 11 0.26 -2.25 -3.99
C THR A 11 -0.80 -2.54 -5.02
N LEU A 12 -2.07 -2.61 -4.64
CA LEU A 12 -3.20 -2.88 -5.55
C LEU A 12 -3.68 -1.65 -6.31
N TYR A 13 -3.39 -0.45 -5.82
CA TYR A 13 -3.63 0.81 -6.50
C TYR A 13 -2.54 1.81 -6.16
N ASN A 14 -2.31 2.80 -7.05
CA ASN A 14 -1.26 3.81 -6.87
C ASN A 14 -1.79 5.01 -6.09
N ARG A 15 -1.45 5.08 -4.81
CA ARG A 15 -1.82 6.16 -3.90
C ARG A 15 -1.08 7.47 -4.19
N GLN A 16 0.10 7.38 -4.81
CA GLN A 16 0.97 8.54 -5.08
C GLN A 16 0.33 9.52 -6.07
N GLU A 17 -0.42 8.99 -7.03
CA GLU A 17 -1.18 9.84 -7.96
C GLU A 17 -2.25 10.63 -7.21
N LEU A 18 -3.01 9.98 -6.34
CA LEU A 18 -4.11 10.60 -5.62
C LEU A 18 -3.64 11.78 -4.75
N PHE A 19 -2.58 11.59 -3.96
CA PHE A 19 -2.12 12.68 -3.11
C PHE A 19 -1.39 13.79 -3.88
N THR A 20 -0.77 13.48 -5.01
CA THR A 20 -0.15 14.50 -5.87
C THR A 20 -1.21 15.32 -6.62
N ASP A 21 -2.29 14.69 -7.08
CA ASP A 21 -3.41 15.36 -7.72
C ASP A 21 -4.15 16.25 -6.72
N ALA A 22 -4.44 15.76 -5.52
CA ALA A 22 -5.04 16.56 -4.45
C ALA A 22 -4.22 17.84 -4.14
N ALA A 23 -2.89 17.74 -4.12
CA ALA A 23 -2.02 18.90 -3.98
C ALA A 23 -2.18 19.87 -5.16
N GLY A 24 -2.13 19.37 -6.39
CA GLY A 24 -2.28 20.17 -7.60
C GLY A 24 -3.60 20.92 -7.68
N ASP A 25 -4.68 20.23 -7.35
CA ASP A 25 -6.05 20.78 -7.36
C ASP A 25 -6.19 21.93 -6.34
N VAL A 26 -5.71 21.74 -5.10
CA VAL A 26 -5.78 22.75 -4.06
C VAL A 26 -4.91 23.97 -4.37
N LEU A 27 -3.72 23.76 -4.93
CA LEU A 27 -2.82 24.85 -5.30
C LEU A 27 -3.20 25.52 -6.62
N GLY A 28 -4.10 24.91 -7.41
CA GLY A 28 -4.48 25.40 -8.75
C GLY A 28 -3.33 25.33 -9.75
N ILE A 29 -2.41 24.39 -9.61
CA ILE A 29 -1.24 24.21 -10.48
C ILE A 29 -1.06 22.74 -10.84
N LYS A 30 -0.39 22.49 -11.95
CA LYS A 30 0.19 21.18 -12.21
C LYS A 30 1.49 21.04 -11.40
N ILE A 31 1.61 20.02 -10.57
CA ILE A 31 2.84 19.75 -9.81
C ILE A 31 4.00 19.53 -10.81
N PRO A 32 5.04 20.38 -10.78
CA PRO A 32 6.10 20.37 -11.81
C PRO A 32 6.89 19.06 -11.85
N ASP A 33 7.28 18.56 -10.70
CA ASP A 33 7.97 17.28 -10.53
C ASP A 33 7.21 16.40 -9.54
N ARG A 34 6.40 15.47 -10.08
CA ARG A 34 5.59 14.55 -9.27
C ARG A 34 6.46 13.55 -8.51
N LYS A 35 7.59 13.10 -9.07
CA LYS A 35 8.48 12.16 -8.40
C LYS A 35 9.15 12.80 -7.20
N GLU A 36 9.65 14.01 -7.37
CA GLU A 36 10.26 14.76 -6.27
C GLU A 36 9.22 15.11 -5.20
N PHE A 37 7.98 15.47 -5.60
CA PHE A 37 6.88 15.69 -4.66
C PHE A 37 6.62 14.44 -3.81
N VAL A 38 6.50 13.29 -4.44
CA VAL A 38 6.30 11.99 -3.78
C VAL A 38 7.44 11.70 -2.80
N ARG A 39 8.68 11.87 -3.23
CA ARG A 39 9.86 11.65 -2.39
C ARG A 39 9.80 12.49 -1.11
N ILE A 40 9.61 13.81 -1.25
CA ILE A 40 9.56 14.74 -0.11
C ILE A 40 8.35 14.44 0.79
N PHE A 41 7.18 14.15 0.21
CA PHE A 41 5.97 13.83 1.00
C PHE A 41 6.17 12.61 1.89
N TYR A 42 6.88 11.59 1.41
CA TYR A 42 7.20 10.42 2.22
C TYR A 42 8.28 10.69 3.27
N GLU A 43 9.29 11.52 2.97
CA GLU A 43 10.26 11.97 3.98
C GLU A 43 9.57 12.71 5.11
N MET A 44 8.64 13.60 4.80
CA MET A 44 7.82 14.29 5.82
C MET A 44 6.95 13.28 6.60
N SER A 45 6.49 12.21 5.97
CA SER A 45 5.76 11.14 6.65
C SER A 45 6.56 10.52 7.80
N ASP A 46 7.83 10.27 7.59
CA ASP A 46 8.67 9.62 8.58
C ASP A 46 8.92 10.51 9.81
N LEU A 47 8.82 11.84 9.67
CA LEU A 47 9.08 12.80 10.73
C LEU A 47 7.97 12.94 11.77
N ASN A 48 6.68 12.73 11.38
CA ASN A 48 5.56 12.96 12.30
C ASN A 48 4.72 11.72 12.62
N THR A 49 5.17 10.54 12.21
CA THR A 49 4.51 9.26 12.47
C THR A 49 4.40 8.97 13.98
N ALA A 50 5.43 9.31 14.76
CA ALA A 50 5.45 9.07 16.20
C ALA A 50 4.31 9.82 16.96
N ASP A 51 3.99 11.05 16.58
CA ASP A 51 2.89 11.82 17.20
C ASP A 51 1.52 11.29 16.81
N LEU A 52 1.38 10.78 15.58
CA LEU A 52 0.17 10.08 15.13
C LEU A 52 -0.03 8.76 15.91
N GLU A 53 1.02 7.95 16.05
CA GLU A 53 0.98 6.69 16.80
C GLU A 53 0.70 6.91 18.29
N ALA A 54 1.21 8.00 18.85
CA ALA A 54 0.92 8.40 20.22
C ALA A 54 -0.50 9.00 20.41
N GLY A 55 -1.27 9.14 19.34
CA GLY A 55 -2.63 9.71 19.37
C GLY A 55 -2.70 11.21 19.72
N LYS A 56 -1.59 11.94 19.58
CA LYS A 56 -1.53 13.39 19.86
C LYS A 56 -2.13 14.21 18.73
N ILE A 57 -2.10 13.70 17.51
CA ILE A 57 -2.66 14.31 16.31
C ILE A 57 -3.52 13.29 15.57
N THR A 58 -4.49 13.78 14.82
CA THR A 58 -5.33 12.97 13.94
C THR A 58 -4.58 12.64 12.63
N THR A 59 -5.05 11.62 11.90
CA THR A 59 -4.52 11.29 10.57
C THR A 59 -4.65 12.48 9.60
N LEU A 60 -5.72 13.24 9.71
CA LEU A 60 -5.96 14.40 8.86
C LEU A 60 -4.97 15.53 9.15
N GLU A 61 -4.76 15.88 10.42
CA GLU A 61 -3.77 16.88 10.84
C GLU A 61 -2.36 16.45 10.46
N CYS A 62 -2.02 15.18 10.65
CA CYS A 62 -0.75 14.60 10.26
C CYS A 62 -0.50 14.77 8.74
N ASN A 63 -1.46 14.42 7.91
CA ASN A 63 -1.35 14.57 6.46
C ASN A 63 -1.34 16.05 6.04
N GLY A 64 -2.14 16.91 6.68
CA GLY A 64 -2.14 18.35 6.44
C GLY A 64 -0.76 18.96 6.65
N TRP A 65 -0.11 18.62 7.77
CA TRP A 65 1.25 19.04 8.05
C TRP A 65 2.26 18.52 7.00
N ARG A 66 2.13 17.25 6.57
CA ARG A 66 3.00 16.68 5.54
C ARG A 66 2.89 17.44 4.23
N TYR A 67 1.69 17.81 3.82
CA TYR A 67 1.47 18.63 2.63
C TYR A 67 2.12 20.00 2.76
N GLU A 68 1.92 20.71 3.87
CA GLU A 68 2.49 22.05 4.07
C GLU A 68 4.02 22.03 4.05
N GLU A 69 4.66 21.08 4.75
CA GLU A 69 6.11 20.95 4.73
C GLU A 69 6.63 20.53 3.34
N THR A 70 5.88 19.72 2.61
CA THR A 70 6.22 19.37 1.22
C THR A 70 6.13 20.61 0.31
N PHE A 71 5.05 21.41 0.42
CA PHE A 71 4.90 22.64 -0.35
C PHE A 71 6.03 23.62 -0.07
N LYS A 72 6.37 23.82 1.18
CA LYS A 72 7.44 24.68 1.65
C LYS A 72 8.81 24.23 1.13
N THR A 73 9.12 22.95 1.26
CA THR A 73 10.40 22.37 0.83
C THR A 73 10.58 22.49 -0.68
N LEU A 74 9.52 22.32 -1.45
CA LEU A 74 9.55 22.43 -2.91
C LEU A 74 9.33 23.87 -3.44
N GLY A 75 9.14 24.85 -2.54
CA GLY A 75 8.89 26.25 -2.94
C GLY A 75 7.59 26.43 -3.74
N LEU A 76 6.59 25.60 -3.51
CA LEU A 76 5.29 25.68 -4.20
C LEU A 76 4.47 26.86 -3.64
N PRO A 77 3.61 27.51 -4.46
CA PRO A 77 2.78 28.62 -4.02
C PRO A 77 1.61 28.11 -3.17
N TYR A 78 1.72 28.17 -1.86
CA TYR A 78 0.66 27.76 -0.93
C TYR A 78 0.30 28.88 0.06
N LYS A 79 -0.87 28.75 0.68
CA LYS A 79 -1.36 29.60 1.76
C LYS A 79 -1.57 28.75 3.02
N GLU A 80 -1.60 29.40 4.17
CA GLU A 80 -1.96 28.75 5.43
C GLU A 80 -3.28 27.97 5.29
N GLY A 81 -3.29 26.71 5.71
CA GLY A 81 -4.44 25.81 5.63
C GLY A 81 -4.59 25.05 4.30
N ASP A 82 -3.81 25.33 3.28
CA ASP A 82 -3.89 24.56 2.02
C ASP A 82 -3.42 23.11 2.18
N GLY A 83 -2.49 22.85 3.11
CA GLY A 83 -2.11 21.48 3.43
C GLY A 83 -3.26 20.64 3.99
N LEU A 84 -4.06 21.23 4.89
CA LEU A 84 -5.25 20.57 5.42
C LEU A 84 -6.28 20.29 4.33
N LYS A 85 -6.55 21.27 3.45
CA LYS A 85 -7.45 21.07 2.29
C LYS A 85 -6.94 19.97 1.35
N ALA A 86 -5.63 19.91 1.11
CA ALA A 86 -5.05 18.86 0.29
C ALA A 86 -5.20 17.48 0.96
N ALA A 87 -5.06 17.40 2.28
CA ALA A 87 -5.32 16.18 3.03
C ALA A 87 -6.80 15.75 2.98
N GLU A 88 -7.73 16.69 3.04
CA GLU A 88 -9.16 16.44 2.88
C GLU A 88 -9.49 15.94 1.46
N ALA A 89 -8.99 16.63 0.42
CA ALA A 89 -9.16 16.24 -0.97
C ALA A 89 -8.58 14.83 -1.25
N TYR A 90 -7.40 14.56 -0.71
CA TYR A 90 -6.80 13.23 -0.79
C TYR A 90 -7.68 12.17 -0.10
N TYR A 91 -8.22 12.46 1.09
CA TYR A 91 -9.11 11.53 1.79
C TYR A 91 -10.39 11.25 0.99
N GLU A 92 -10.96 12.27 0.36
CA GLU A 92 -12.12 12.12 -0.53
C GLU A 92 -11.80 11.30 -1.77
N SER A 93 -10.64 11.53 -2.39
CA SER A 93 -10.21 10.78 -3.59
C SER A 93 -10.05 9.29 -3.33
N GLN A 94 -9.70 8.88 -2.11
CA GLN A 94 -9.71 7.46 -1.72
C GLN A 94 -11.11 6.82 -1.81
N GLY A 95 -12.16 7.62 -1.95
CA GLY A 95 -13.50 7.18 -2.25
C GLY A 95 -13.73 6.73 -3.70
N HIS A 96 -12.75 6.85 -4.58
CA HIS A 96 -12.85 6.58 -6.02
C HIS A 96 -11.70 5.70 -6.54
N ILE A 97 -11.04 4.95 -5.66
CA ILE A 97 -9.96 4.04 -6.03
C ILE A 97 -10.49 2.85 -6.84
N SER A 98 -9.69 2.40 -7.79
CA SER A 98 -10.00 1.23 -8.62
C SER A 98 -8.74 0.43 -8.94
N LEU A 99 -8.92 -0.85 -9.19
CA LEU A 99 -7.87 -1.68 -9.79
C LEU A 99 -7.70 -1.30 -11.27
N ASN A 100 -6.46 -1.38 -11.77
CA ASN A 100 -6.25 -1.29 -13.22
C ASN A 100 -6.73 -2.58 -13.93
N ASP A 101 -7.07 -2.47 -15.22
CA ASP A 101 -7.60 -3.59 -16.01
C ASP A 101 -6.65 -4.79 -16.08
N GLY A 102 -5.34 -4.55 -16.03
CA GLY A 102 -4.34 -5.62 -16.02
C GLY A 102 -4.41 -6.44 -14.75
N MET A 103 -4.49 -5.78 -13.60
CA MET A 103 -4.65 -6.44 -12.29
C MET A 103 -5.95 -7.22 -12.21
N ILE A 104 -7.06 -6.65 -12.70
CA ILE A 104 -8.35 -7.36 -12.76
C ILE A 104 -8.22 -8.68 -13.53
N ARG A 105 -7.60 -8.65 -14.72
CA ARG A 105 -7.40 -9.87 -15.53
C ARG A 105 -6.53 -10.92 -14.83
N VAL A 106 -5.49 -10.50 -14.14
CA VAL A 106 -4.61 -11.42 -13.38
C VAL A 106 -5.37 -12.04 -12.21
N LEU A 107 -6.09 -11.23 -11.43
CA LEU A 107 -6.89 -11.71 -10.30
C LEU A 107 -7.99 -12.68 -10.77
N ASP A 108 -8.66 -12.38 -11.88
CA ASP A 108 -9.68 -13.28 -12.48
C ASP A 108 -9.05 -14.66 -12.79
N ARG A 109 -7.91 -14.70 -13.47
CA ARG A 109 -7.25 -15.96 -13.83
C ARG A 109 -6.74 -16.74 -12.62
N LEU A 110 -6.17 -16.05 -11.64
CA LEU A 110 -5.68 -16.71 -10.42
C LEU A 110 -6.83 -17.27 -9.57
N SER A 111 -7.94 -16.55 -9.47
CA SER A 111 -9.09 -16.99 -8.68
C SER A 111 -9.86 -18.15 -9.33
N ASP A 112 -9.79 -18.29 -10.65
CA ASP A 112 -10.40 -19.40 -11.39
C ASP A 112 -9.64 -20.73 -11.23
N SER A 113 -8.42 -20.71 -10.68
CA SER A 113 -7.58 -21.89 -10.44
C SER A 113 -7.63 -22.33 -8.98
N GLU A 114 -7.79 -23.64 -8.76
CA GLU A 114 -7.70 -24.25 -7.43
C GLU A 114 -6.24 -24.30 -6.88
N ASP A 115 -5.25 -23.99 -7.72
CA ASP A 115 -3.83 -23.98 -7.32
C ASP A 115 -3.45 -22.78 -6.47
N TYR A 116 -4.28 -21.74 -6.41
CA TYR A 116 -3.99 -20.49 -5.71
C TYR A 116 -5.02 -20.14 -4.64
N LYS A 117 -4.54 -19.56 -3.55
CA LYS A 117 -5.35 -18.90 -2.54
C LYS A 117 -4.96 -17.44 -2.48
N LEU A 118 -5.85 -16.56 -2.92
CA LEU A 118 -5.66 -15.11 -2.81
C LEU A 118 -6.08 -14.64 -1.42
N ALA A 119 -5.30 -13.70 -0.85
CA ALA A 119 -5.53 -13.14 0.47
C ALA A 119 -5.08 -11.67 0.56
N VAL A 120 -5.53 -10.96 1.59
CA VAL A 120 -5.09 -9.60 1.94
C VAL A 120 -4.51 -9.56 3.34
N LEU A 121 -3.35 -8.94 3.47
CA LEU A 121 -2.71 -8.63 4.75
C LEU A 121 -2.31 -7.14 4.77
N THR A 122 -3.11 -6.30 5.42
CA THR A 122 -2.94 -4.85 5.39
C THR A 122 -2.85 -4.25 6.79
N ALA A 123 -2.09 -3.15 6.93
CA ALA A 123 -1.97 -2.38 8.15
C ALA A 123 -3.03 -1.25 8.22
N GLY A 124 -3.17 -0.62 9.39
CA GLY A 124 -4.02 0.55 9.58
C GLY A 124 -5.39 0.27 10.21
N LYS A 125 -6.21 1.33 10.29
CA LYS A 125 -7.53 1.25 10.94
C LYS A 125 -8.48 0.35 10.17
N SER A 126 -9.21 -0.50 10.89
CA SER A 126 -10.21 -1.43 10.35
C SER A 126 -11.16 -0.77 9.36
N SER A 127 -11.86 0.28 9.76
CA SER A 127 -12.85 0.96 8.92
C SER A 127 -12.29 1.50 7.61
N HIS A 128 -11.02 1.95 7.61
CA HIS A 128 -10.37 2.48 6.42
C HIS A 128 -9.99 1.37 5.44
N GLN A 129 -9.43 0.26 5.94
CA GLN A 129 -8.97 -0.82 5.08
C GLN A 129 -10.13 -1.63 4.51
N TRP A 130 -11.18 -1.90 5.30
CA TRP A 130 -12.39 -2.53 4.80
C TRP A 130 -13.14 -1.66 3.78
N ARG A 131 -13.14 -0.35 3.95
CA ARG A 131 -13.68 0.56 2.92
C ARG A 131 -12.93 0.41 1.59
N LYS A 132 -11.59 0.39 1.61
CA LYS A 132 -10.77 0.19 0.41
C LYS A 132 -10.99 -1.20 -0.20
N PHE A 133 -11.01 -2.24 0.62
CA PHE A 133 -11.32 -3.61 0.18
C PHE A 133 -12.64 -3.66 -0.63
N ASN A 134 -13.68 -3.05 -0.08
CA ASN A 134 -14.99 -3.00 -0.74
C ASN A 134 -14.98 -2.14 -2.01
N MET A 135 -14.30 -1.01 -2.00
CA MET A 135 -14.24 -0.10 -3.15
C MET A 135 -13.47 -0.68 -4.32
N LEU A 136 -12.39 -1.39 -4.03
CA LEU A 136 -11.63 -2.13 -5.04
C LEU A 136 -12.35 -3.39 -5.52
N GLY A 137 -13.49 -3.74 -4.92
CA GLY A 137 -14.27 -4.92 -5.28
C GLY A 137 -13.56 -6.24 -5.01
N LEU A 138 -12.63 -6.27 -4.04
CA LEU A 138 -11.75 -7.41 -3.79
C LEU A 138 -12.51 -8.67 -3.36
N SER A 139 -13.72 -8.53 -2.81
CA SER A 139 -14.59 -9.66 -2.44
C SER A 139 -14.95 -10.58 -3.62
N LYS A 140 -14.77 -10.11 -4.86
CA LYS A 140 -14.93 -10.94 -6.05
C LYS A 140 -13.92 -12.10 -6.11
N TRP A 141 -12.71 -11.90 -5.59
CA TRP A 141 -11.59 -12.84 -5.70
C TRP A 141 -11.10 -13.36 -4.35
N ILE A 142 -11.30 -12.57 -3.29
CA ILE A 142 -10.74 -12.82 -1.95
C ILE A 142 -11.89 -12.86 -0.95
N PRO A 143 -12.22 -14.03 -0.39
CA PRO A 143 -13.24 -14.15 0.65
C PRO A 143 -12.76 -13.48 1.95
N GLU A 144 -13.67 -12.92 2.73
CA GLU A 144 -13.37 -12.14 3.94
C GLU A 144 -12.57 -12.93 5.00
N ASP A 145 -12.73 -14.24 5.05
CA ASP A 145 -11.96 -15.11 5.95
C ASP A 145 -10.46 -15.19 5.60
N ARG A 146 -10.07 -14.71 4.41
CA ARG A 146 -8.67 -14.57 3.97
C ARG A 146 -8.18 -13.12 4.01
N VAL A 147 -8.85 -12.25 4.75
CA VAL A 147 -8.44 -10.85 4.94
C VAL A 147 -8.01 -10.62 6.38
N ILE A 148 -6.79 -10.14 6.58
CA ILE A 148 -6.32 -9.66 7.89
C ILE A 148 -6.04 -8.17 7.81
N VAL A 149 -6.73 -7.40 8.63
CA VAL A 149 -6.47 -5.98 8.86
C VAL A 149 -5.81 -5.82 10.23
N GLY A 150 -4.65 -5.19 10.29
CA GLY A 150 -3.90 -5.01 11.54
C GLY A 150 -4.74 -4.36 12.65
N GLY A 151 -5.58 -3.39 12.28
CA GLY A 151 -6.50 -2.71 13.21
C GLY A 151 -7.58 -3.61 13.80
N ASP A 152 -7.94 -4.74 13.17
CA ASP A 152 -8.92 -5.69 13.70
C ASP A 152 -8.31 -6.62 14.75
N VAL A 153 -7.04 -6.98 14.54
CA VAL A 153 -6.34 -7.96 15.39
C VAL A 153 -5.39 -7.32 16.41
N GLY A 154 -5.21 -6.00 16.37
CA GLY A 154 -4.32 -5.27 17.27
C GLY A 154 -2.83 -5.56 17.05
N ILE A 155 -2.46 -6.15 15.92
CA ILE A 155 -1.09 -6.51 15.52
C ILE A 155 -0.87 -6.01 14.10
N SER A 156 0.29 -5.42 13.82
CA SER A 156 0.63 -4.93 12.47
C SER A 156 1.92 -5.54 11.97
N LYS A 157 2.06 -5.58 10.63
CA LYS A 157 3.34 -5.83 9.97
C LYS A 157 4.40 -4.84 10.50
N PRO A 158 5.64 -5.20 10.76
CA PRO A 158 6.27 -6.49 10.44
C PRO A 158 6.25 -7.53 11.59
N ASP A 159 5.37 -7.41 12.61
CA ASP A 159 5.31 -8.43 13.68
C ASP A 159 5.03 -9.80 13.06
N ILE A 160 5.91 -10.76 13.32
CA ILE A 160 5.84 -12.11 12.78
C ILE A 160 4.51 -12.81 13.07
N LYS A 161 3.84 -12.45 14.16
CA LYS A 161 2.57 -13.06 14.57
C LYS A 161 1.47 -12.85 13.53
N ILE A 162 1.45 -11.68 12.86
CA ILE A 162 0.40 -11.42 11.87
C ILE A 162 0.59 -12.29 10.61
N PHE A 163 1.84 -12.62 10.26
CA PHE A 163 2.16 -13.55 9.17
C PHE A 163 1.75 -14.97 9.55
N ARG A 164 2.04 -15.41 10.78
CA ARG A 164 1.59 -16.72 11.29
C ARG A 164 0.07 -16.88 11.30
N MET A 165 -0.67 -15.83 11.65
CA MET A 165 -2.13 -15.81 11.54
C MET A 165 -2.61 -16.02 10.10
N MET A 166 -1.92 -15.43 9.12
CA MET A 166 -2.27 -15.63 7.71
C MET A 166 -1.96 -17.06 7.24
N GLU A 167 -0.83 -17.63 7.66
CA GLU A 167 -0.51 -19.05 7.41
C GLU A 167 -1.62 -19.99 7.90
N GLU A 168 -2.09 -19.76 9.13
CA GLU A 168 -3.21 -20.53 9.71
C GLU A 168 -4.50 -20.38 8.90
N ARG A 169 -4.84 -19.15 8.49
CA ARG A 169 -6.03 -18.90 7.65
C ARG A 169 -5.96 -19.56 6.28
N LEU A 170 -4.78 -19.56 5.69
CA LEU A 170 -4.57 -20.21 4.40
C LEU A 170 -4.40 -21.73 4.51
N GLY A 171 -3.95 -22.22 5.66
CA GLY A 171 -3.59 -23.62 5.86
C GLY A 171 -2.43 -24.04 4.96
N LEU A 172 -1.41 -23.16 4.82
CA LEU A 172 -0.25 -23.34 3.96
C LEU A 172 1.05 -23.23 4.76
N ASN A 173 2.11 -23.86 4.26
CA ASN A 173 3.45 -23.66 4.82
C ASN A 173 4.02 -22.30 4.37
N PRO A 174 4.92 -21.69 5.15
CA PRO A 174 5.57 -20.43 4.79
C PRO A 174 6.17 -20.42 3.39
N SER A 175 6.87 -21.50 2.99
CA SER A 175 7.48 -21.64 1.67
C SER A 175 6.51 -21.72 0.49
N ASP A 176 5.21 -21.84 0.75
CA ASP A 176 4.18 -21.88 -0.27
C ASP A 176 3.45 -20.52 -0.40
N ILE A 177 3.88 -19.50 0.35
CA ILE A 177 3.20 -18.22 0.43
C ILE A 177 4.08 -17.11 -0.14
N TRP A 178 3.46 -16.21 -0.90
CA TRP A 178 4.06 -15.01 -1.46
C TRP A 178 3.43 -13.76 -0.85
N MET A 179 4.24 -12.80 -0.43
CA MET A 179 3.79 -11.45 -0.09
C MET A 179 4.08 -10.50 -1.23
N ILE A 180 3.08 -9.76 -1.66
CA ILE A 180 3.19 -8.65 -2.61
C ILE A 180 2.88 -7.36 -1.86
N GLY A 181 3.85 -6.44 -1.79
CA GLY A 181 3.69 -5.19 -1.04
C GLY A 181 4.68 -4.11 -1.45
N ASP A 182 4.41 -2.86 -1.04
CA ASP A 182 5.24 -1.70 -1.35
C ASP A 182 6.23 -1.36 -0.22
N SER A 183 5.89 -1.68 1.01
CA SER A 183 6.71 -1.35 2.17
C SER A 183 7.79 -2.38 2.41
N TYR A 184 9.06 -2.02 2.10
CA TYR A 184 10.16 -2.96 2.31
C TYR A 184 10.18 -3.51 3.74
N LYS A 185 10.16 -2.63 4.75
CA LYS A 185 10.25 -3.01 6.16
C LYS A 185 9.05 -3.83 6.64
N HIS A 186 7.84 -3.39 6.26
CA HIS A 186 6.63 -3.98 6.83
C HIS A 186 6.17 -5.23 6.07
N ASP A 187 6.21 -5.18 4.74
CA ASP A 187 5.73 -6.28 3.90
C ASP A 187 6.84 -7.29 3.60
N ILE A 188 7.93 -6.79 3.04
CA ILE A 188 8.95 -7.64 2.45
C ILE A 188 9.85 -8.26 3.52
N GLU A 189 10.48 -7.45 4.36
CA GLU A 189 11.31 -7.93 5.46
C GLU A 189 10.50 -8.79 6.45
N GLY A 190 9.27 -8.37 6.77
CA GLY A 190 8.37 -9.12 7.62
C GLY A 190 8.02 -10.50 7.04
N ALA A 191 7.71 -10.57 5.74
CA ALA A 191 7.43 -11.82 5.03
C ALA A 191 8.66 -12.72 4.92
N MET A 192 9.82 -12.16 4.57
CA MET A 192 11.09 -12.90 4.53
C MET A 192 11.44 -13.51 5.89
N ASN A 193 11.27 -12.74 6.98
CA ASN A 193 11.46 -13.23 8.34
C ASN A 193 10.46 -14.33 8.73
N ALA A 194 9.29 -14.35 8.10
CA ALA A 194 8.31 -15.43 8.24
C ALA A 194 8.65 -16.66 7.38
N GLY A 195 9.61 -16.57 6.46
CA GLY A 195 9.98 -17.62 5.53
C GLY A 195 9.11 -17.67 4.27
N TRP A 196 8.46 -16.55 3.92
CA TRP A 196 7.65 -16.42 2.70
C TRP A 196 8.50 -15.92 1.54
N HIS A 197 8.03 -16.15 0.34
CA HIS A 197 8.50 -15.49 -0.87
C HIS A 197 7.95 -14.07 -0.99
N THR A 198 8.62 -13.23 -1.79
CA THR A 198 8.29 -11.80 -1.85
C THR A 198 8.34 -11.21 -3.25
N VAL A 199 7.38 -10.36 -3.56
CA VAL A 199 7.41 -9.42 -4.69
C VAL A 199 7.31 -8.00 -4.12
N TRP A 200 8.40 -7.25 -4.24
CA TRP A 200 8.44 -5.88 -3.79
C TRP A 200 8.11 -4.90 -4.91
N ILE A 201 7.04 -4.10 -4.74
CA ILE A 201 6.75 -3.00 -5.66
C ILE A 201 7.36 -1.70 -5.13
N ASP A 202 8.55 -1.36 -5.61
CA ASP A 202 9.28 -0.15 -5.22
C ASP A 202 9.00 1.02 -6.17
N ARG A 203 7.84 1.65 -6.03
CA ARG A 203 7.47 2.83 -6.83
C ARG A 203 8.37 4.06 -6.60
N ARG A 204 9.22 4.02 -5.56
CA ARG A 204 10.11 5.13 -5.19
C ARG A 204 11.51 4.98 -5.79
N GLY A 205 11.89 3.79 -6.25
CA GLY A 205 13.22 3.47 -6.76
C GLY A 205 14.31 3.61 -5.69
N ARG A 206 14.08 3.05 -4.50
CA ARG A 206 15.02 3.13 -3.38
C ARG A 206 16.28 2.34 -3.66
N THR A 207 17.45 2.95 -3.41
CA THR A 207 18.76 2.33 -3.63
C THR A 207 19.51 2.04 -2.34
N ASP A 208 18.95 2.42 -1.20
CA ASP A 208 19.53 2.32 0.14
C ASP A 208 19.13 1.05 0.90
N ILE A 209 18.44 0.13 0.22
CA ILE A 209 17.91 -1.09 0.83
C ILE A 209 18.83 -2.27 0.50
N GLU A 210 19.47 -2.81 1.53
CA GLU A 210 20.27 -4.01 1.49
C GLU A 210 19.40 -5.26 1.70
N GLY A 211 18.52 -5.57 0.77
CA GLY A 211 17.66 -6.75 0.86
C GLY A 211 17.51 -7.45 -0.48
N HIS A 212 17.15 -8.71 -0.44
CA HIS A 212 17.00 -9.54 -1.64
C HIS A 212 15.61 -10.17 -1.69
N PRO A 213 14.55 -9.40 -2.03
CA PRO A 213 13.25 -9.99 -2.37
C PRO A 213 13.40 -10.90 -3.59
N ASP A 214 12.53 -11.89 -3.74
CA ASP A 214 12.57 -12.77 -4.90
C ASP A 214 12.37 -11.98 -6.21
N HIS A 215 11.50 -10.98 -6.18
CA HIS A 215 11.30 -10.03 -7.28
C HIS A 215 11.18 -8.59 -6.76
N THR A 216 11.77 -7.65 -7.52
CA THR A 216 11.54 -6.21 -7.35
C THR A 216 10.98 -5.65 -8.64
N VAL A 217 9.89 -4.87 -8.54
CA VAL A 217 9.22 -4.22 -9.65
C VAL A 217 8.97 -2.74 -9.32
N TYR A 218 8.85 -1.89 -10.33
CA TYR A 218 8.80 -0.44 -10.16
C TYR A 218 7.49 0.18 -10.67
N SER A 219 6.64 -0.61 -11.30
CA SER A 219 5.35 -0.16 -11.83
C SER A 219 4.28 -1.25 -11.78
N ASP A 220 3.02 -0.86 -12.02
CA ASP A 220 1.91 -1.80 -12.13
C ASP A 220 2.09 -2.77 -13.30
N GLU A 221 2.63 -2.29 -14.42
CA GLU A 221 2.88 -3.10 -15.61
C GLU A 221 3.92 -4.20 -15.32
N GLU A 222 4.99 -3.83 -14.60
CA GLU A 222 6.03 -4.80 -14.20
C GLU A 222 5.48 -5.81 -13.18
N LEU A 223 4.65 -5.34 -12.22
CA LEU A 223 3.99 -6.25 -11.26
C LEU A 223 3.09 -7.25 -11.99
N ILE A 224 2.23 -6.78 -12.89
CA ILE A 224 1.35 -7.61 -13.69
C ILE A 224 2.14 -8.61 -14.52
N LYS A 225 3.26 -8.16 -15.10
CA LYS A 225 4.15 -9.04 -15.87
C LYS A 225 4.74 -10.15 -14.99
N VAL A 226 5.30 -9.81 -13.82
CA VAL A 226 5.84 -10.81 -12.88
C VAL A 226 4.76 -11.79 -12.45
N MET A 227 3.57 -11.29 -12.07
CA MET A 227 2.46 -12.17 -11.68
C MET A 227 2.03 -13.11 -12.81
N THR A 228 2.08 -12.64 -14.06
CA THR A 228 1.76 -13.47 -15.23
C THR A 228 2.84 -14.51 -15.50
N ASP A 229 4.10 -14.12 -15.46
CA ASP A 229 5.23 -14.99 -15.78
C ASP A 229 5.45 -16.08 -14.72
N VAL A 230 5.13 -15.80 -13.44
CA VAL A 230 5.36 -16.73 -12.32
C VAL A 230 4.19 -17.68 -12.10
N TRP A 231 2.95 -17.22 -12.29
CA TRP A 231 1.77 -18.01 -11.87
C TRP A 231 0.77 -18.33 -12.98
N LEU A 232 0.88 -17.74 -14.19
CA LEU A 232 -0.11 -17.91 -15.27
C LEU A 232 0.48 -18.39 -16.58
#